data_55851700ded2529f07b32202f5e67425
#
_entry.id   55851700ded2529f07b32202f5e67425
#
_cell.length_a   1.000
_cell.length_b   1.000
_cell.length_c   1.000
_cell.angle_alpha   90.00
_cell.angle_beta   90.00
_cell.angle_gamma   90.00
#
_symmetry.space_group_name_H-M   'P 1'
#
loop_
_entity.id
_entity.type
_entity.pdbx_description
1 polymer ?
#
loop_
_entity_poly.entity_id
_entity_poly.type
_entity_poly.pdbx_seq_one_letter_code
_entity_poly.pdbx_strand_id
1 'polypeptide(L)'
;MNIILYLLQYIQYQSKIIGQLFNFICRYIPLKQWAFDDSRSPKYQKFKIDKLPKIINYDPWDYKDLIPYLEWRYHKKIKPVQRRSECDISDDCKCPRCNAPKIYLYKNNGSKGQLWCKVCNTKFSPEDNRYIKPFVLRCPYCSNTLVPKKERKHFIVHKCINPKCSYYLHNLHKVDKDDLNEEHGKSKYKLHYIYREFTVDFFSMDLNTLPANASSLNFKKYNPYIMSLCLTFRVNLGLSLRKTAQALKDLYNIDISHQQIANYCKTAAICVKPFVDNYDYQTGSVFTADETYIKVRGIKGYIWFIMDAAKRSIIGYQTSDNRGVGPCILAMRMAFRHLKELPENFKFIADGYSAYPLAAMEFAKRFKENFRFEITQVIGLTNNDEVSKEYRPYKQMIERLNRTYKASYRPTNGFDNYDGANYDLALWVAYYNFLRPHKHNHYKVLNEVEMLKGADNMPGKWQLLIFLGQQTILQMQKTQAADSNCS
;
A
#
# COMPACT_ATOMS: atom_id res chain seq x y z
N MET A 1 -44.40 41.19 -8.31
CA MET A 1 -42.97 40.93 -8.63
C MET A 1 -42.14 40.63 -7.38
N ASN A 2 -42.39 41.21 -6.23
CA ASN A 2 -41.63 41.02 -5.01
C ASN A 2 -41.72 39.60 -4.37
N ILE A 3 -42.85 38.93 -4.46
CA ILE A 3 -43.08 37.63 -3.83
C ILE A 3 -42.25 36.52 -4.51
N ILE A 4 -42.16 36.53 -5.83
CA ILE A 4 -41.38 35.56 -6.60
C ILE A 4 -39.88 35.72 -6.30
N LEU A 5 -39.42 36.97 -6.21
CA LEU A 5 -38.02 37.26 -5.86
C LEU A 5 -37.69 36.82 -4.43
N TYR A 6 -38.61 37.03 -3.49
CA TYR A 6 -38.46 36.57 -2.12
C TYR A 6 -38.44 35.04 -2.03
N LEU A 7 -39.30 34.35 -2.76
CA LEU A 7 -39.31 32.87 -2.81
C LEU A 7 -38.04 32.32 -3.45
N LEU A 8 -37.50 32.95 -4.50
CA LEU A 8 -36.23 32.55 -5.11
C LEU A 8 -35.05 32.73 -4.13
N GLN A 9 -34.99 33.84 -3.40
CA GLN A 9 -33.99 34.05 -2.36
C GLN A 9 -34.12 33.04 -1.22
N TYR A 10 -35.34 32.71 -0.81
CA TYR A 10 -35.58 31.70 0.20
C TYR A 10 -35.17 30.30 -0.25
N ILE A 11 -35.44 29.92 -1.50
CA ILE A 11 -35.01 28.65 -2.10
C ILE A 11 -33.47 28.60 -2.18
N GLN A 12 -32.82 29.70 -2.58
CA GLN A 12 -31.34 29.75 -2.59
C GLN A 12 -30.74 29.61 -1.19
N TYR A 13 -31.34 30.25 -0.19
CA TYR A 13 -30.92 30.12 1.21
C TYR A 13 -31.07 28.68 1.72
N GLN A 14 -32.23 28.07 1.47
CA GLN A 14 -32.49 26.66 1.82
C GLN A 14 -31.51 25.72 1.11
N SER A 15 -31.24 25.91 -0.18
CA SER A 15 -30.28 25.12 -0.94
C SER A 15 -28.87 25.24 -0.37
N LYS A 16 -28.51 26.44 0.12
CA LYS A 16 -27.19 26.64 0.79
C LYS A 16 -27.11 25.89 2.11
N ILE A 17 -28.17 25.90 2.92
CA ILE A 17 -28.23 25.12 4.17
C ILE A 17 -28.19 23.63 3.89
N ILE A 18 -28.97 23.15 2.91
CA ILE A 18 -28.94 21.72 2.51
C ILE A 18 -27.56 21.31 2.06
N GLY A 19 -26.87 22.13 1.26
CA GLY A 19 -25.50 21.88 0.83
C GLY A 19 -24.52 21.82 2.01
N GLN A 20 -24.65 22.70 3.00
CA GLN A 20 -23.83 22.68 4.21
C GLN A 20 -24.08 21.45 5.07
N LEU A 21 -25.38 21.09 5.26
CA LEU A 21 -25.77 19.89 5.99
C LEU A 21 -25.30 18.62 5.27
N PHE A 22 -25.41 18.58 3.95
CA PHE A 22 -24.92 17.45 3.16
C PHE A 22 -23.40 17.30 3.26
N ASN A 23 -22.66 18.41 3.17
CA ASN A 23 -21.21 18.41 3.37
C ASN A 23 -20.82 18.01 4.80
N PHE A 24 -21.58 18.46 5.81
CA PHE A 24 -21.39 18.04 7.19
C PHE A 24 -21.63 16.54 7.35
N ILE A 25 -22.72 16.02 6.79
CA ILE A 25 -23.06 14.59 6.81
C ILE A 25 -21.98 13.78 6.11
N CYS A 26 -21.54 14.17 4.91
CA CYS A 26 -20.49 13.48 4.18
C CYS A 26 -19.12 13.53 4.89
N ARG A 27 -18.85 14.59 5.66
CA ARG A 27 -17.56 14.79 6.34
C ARG A 27 -17.46 14.06 7.68
N TYR A 28 -18.57 14.00 8.43
CA TYR A 28 -18.60 13.49 9.80
C TYR A 28 -19.34 12.16 9.96
N ILE A 29 -20.21 11.82 9.02
CA ILE A 29 -20.96 10.58 9.01
C ILE A 29 -20.64 9.85 7.71
N PRO A 30 -19.68 8.91 7.70
CA PRO A 30 -19.36 8.15 6.51
C PRO A 30 -20.62 7.47 5.97
N LEU A 31 -21.01 7.76 4.74
CA LEU A 31 -22.18 7.17 4.05
C LEU A 31 -22.19 5.62 4.11
N LYS A 32 -21.02 5.00 4.21
CA LYS A 32 -20.88 3.56 4.45
C LYS A 32 -21.49 3.07 5.76
N GLN A 33 -21.65 3.93 6.79
CA GLN A 33 -22.30 3.54 8.05
C GLN A 33 -23.82 3.49 7.91
N TRP A 34 -24.39 4.26 7.00
CA TRP A 34 -25.84 4.30 6.77
C TRP A 34 -26.33 3.12 5.93
N ALA A 35 -25.53 2.67 4.96
CA ALA A 35 -25.87 1.54 4.10
C ALA A 35 -25.82 0.18 4.82
N PHE A 36 -25.30 0.11 6.06
CA PHE A 36 -25.10 -1.11 6.81
C PHE A 36 -25.85 -1.17 8.15
N ASP A 37 -26.72 -0.23 8.43
CA ASP A 37 -27.60 -0.33 9.60
C ASP A 37 -28.84 -1.20 9.30
N ASP A 38 -28.59 -2.31 8.63
CA ASP A 38 -29.56 -3.40 8.54
C ASP A 38 -29.74 -3.94 9.95
N SER A 39 -30.95 -3.90 10.48
CA SER A 39 -31.32 -4.50 11.77
C SER A 39 -30.98 -5.99 11.86
N ARG A 40 -30.78 -6.64 10.70
CA ARG A 40 -30.32 -8.05 10.55
C ARG A 40 -28.80 -8.19 10.55
N SER A 41 -28.04 -7.08 10.52
CA SER A 41 -26.57 -7.15 10.55
C SER A 41 -26.10 -7.66 11.91
N PRO A 42 -25.12 -8.57 11.94
CA PRO A 42 -24.57 -9.05 13.19
C PRO A 42 -24.11 -7.88 14.08
N LYS A 43 -24.49 -7.85 15.35
CA LYS A 43 -24.19 -6.75 16.29
C LYS A 43 -22.69 -6.40 16.36
N TYR A 44 -21.78 -7.35 16.06
CA TYR A 44 -20.35 -7.10 16.03
C TYR A 44 -19.89 -6.16 14.90
N GLN A 45 -20.69 -5.91 13.88
CA GLN A 45 -20.40 -4.95 12.81
C GLN A 45 -20.63 -3.50 13.25
N LYS A 46 -21.26 -3.28 14.41
CA LYS A 46 -21.48 -1.95 14.98
C LYS A 46 -20.27 -1.38 15.72
N PHE A 47 -19.21 -2.19 15.93
CA PHE A 47 -18.01 -1.72 16.61
C PHE A 47 -17.12 -0.93 15.64
N LYS A 48 -16.87 0.33 15.98
CA LYS A 48 -15.96 1.20 15.22
C LYS A 48 -14.53 0.70 15.28
N ILE A 49 -13.82 0.85 14.18
CA ILE A 49 -12.38 0.66 14.08
C ILE A 49 -11.71 1.96 14.53
N ASP A 50 -11.24 2.02 15.77
CA ASP A 50 -10.74 3.27 16.34
C ASP A 50 -9.25 3.47 16.18
N LYS A 51 -8.44 2.42 16.25
CA LYS A 51 -6.98 2.53 16.26
C LYS A 51 -6.30 1.42 15.48
N LEU A 52 -5.23 1.80 14.80
CA LEU A 52 -4.36 0.87 14.10
C LEU A 52 -3.57 0.00 15.11
N PRO A 53 -3.42 -1.35 14.93
CA PRO A 53 -2.52 -2.13 15.77
C PRO A 53 -1.09 -1.65 15.60
N LYS A 54 -0.33 -1.76 16.65
CA LYS A 54 1.12 -1.56 16.59
C LYS A 54 1.72 -2.76 15.86
N ILE A 55 2.49 -2.48 14.81
CA ILE A 55 3.29 -3.47 14.11
C ILE A 55 4.64 -3.48 14.81
N ILE A 56 5.03 -4.63 15.33
CA ILE A 56 6.37 -4.83 15.90
C ILE A 56 7.11 -5.72 14.92
N ASN A 57 8.18 -5.20 14.34
CA ASN A 57 9.16 -6.01 13.62
C ASN A 57 9.83 -6.92 14.63
N TYR A 58 9.89 -8.18 14.30
CA TYR A 58 10.58 -9.15 15.11
C TYR A 58 11.92 -9.42 14.44
N ASP A 59 13.00 -8.90 15.00
CA ASP A 59 14.30 -9.51 14.81
C ASP A 59 14.24 -10.88 15.46
N PRO A 60 14.63 -11.95 14.74
CA PRO A 60 14.63 -13.28 15.31
C PRO A 60 15.71 -13.35 16.39
N TRP A 61 15.33 -13.03 17.61
CA TRP A 61 16.21 -13.21 18.75
C TRP A 61 16.39 -14.70 18.97
N ASP A 62 17.62 -15.11 19.11
CA ASP A 62 17.94 -16.47 19.55
C ASP A 62 17.33 -16.72 20.94
N TYR A 63 16.92 -17.95 21.21
CA TYR A 63 16.31 -18.30 22.50
C TYR A 63 17.23 -17.99 23.68
N LYS A 64 18.56 -18.03 23.48
CA LYS A 64 19.55 -17.73 24.51
C LYS A 64 19.46 -16.28 24.99
N ASP A 65 19.19 -15.35 24.08
CA ASP A 65 19.04 -13.94 24.40
C ASP A 65 17.61 -13.61 24.82
N LEU A 66 16.65 -14.32 24.23
CA LEU A 66 15.23 -14.10 24.49
C LEU A 66 14.80 -14.57 25.88
N ILE A 67 15.36 -15.67 26.41
CA ILE A 67 15.03 -16.18 27.77
C ILE A 67 15.37 -15.17 28.85
N PRO A 68 16.60 -14.66 29.00
CA PRO A 68 16.95 -13.67 30.01
C PRO A 68 16.07 -12.40 29.91
N TYR A 69 15.82 -11.92 28.68
CA TYR A 69 14.96 -10.77 28.46
C TYR A 69 13.52 -11.01 28.94
N LEU A 70 12.94 -12.17 28.65
CA LEU A 70 11.58 -12.49 29.07
C LEU A 70 11.47 -12.74 30.58
N GLU A 71 12.50 -13.34 31.19
CA GLU A 71 12.58 -13.55 32.64
C GLU A 71 12.66 -12.21 33.39
N TRP A 72 13.51 -11.30 32.90
CA TRP A 72 13.58 -9.93 33.41
C TRP A 72 12.24 -9.19 33.28
N ARG A 73 11.63 -9.27 32.09
CA ARG A 73 10.39 -8.54 31.78
C ARG A 73 9.17 -9.03 32.55
N TYR A 74 9.06 -10.34 32.75
CA TYR A 74 7.89 -10.95 33.35
C TYR A 74 8.14 -11.45 34.78
N HIS A 75 9.34 -11.28 35.31
CA HIS A 75 9.77 -11.74 36.65
C HIS A 75 9.46 -13.24 36.89
N LYS A 76 9.55 -14.06 35.84
CA LYS A 76 9.22 -15.48 35.88
C LYS A 76 10.25 -16.29 35.07
N LYS A 77 10.90 -17.26 35.77
CA LYS A 77 11.87 -18.17 35.13
C LYS A 77 11.22 -19.08 34.08
N ILE A 78 11.84 -19.15 32.91
CA ILE A 78 11.42 -20.02 31.81
C ILE A 78 12.18 -21.36 31.93
N LYS A 79 11.59 -22.32 32.63
CA LYS A 79 12.17 -23.67 32.78
C LYS A 79 11.86 -24.53 31.57
N PRO A 80 12.71 -25.52 31.22
CA PRO A 80 12.41 -26.55 30.22
C PRO A 80 11.03 -27.21 30.45
N VAL A 81 10.50 -27.82 29.42
CA VAL A 81 9.21 -28.52 29.47
C VAL A 81 9.38 -29.81 30.25
N GLN A 82 8.67 -29.94 31.37
CA GLN A 82 8.56 -31.21 32.08
C GLN A 82 7.54 -32.09 31.37
N ARG A 83 7.98 -33.24 30.87
CA ARG A 83 7.15 -34.21 30.17
C ARG A 83 6.79 -35.36 31.09
N ARG A 84 5.53 -35.78 31.05
CA ARG A 84 5.05 -36.92 31.82
C ARG A 84 5.21 -38.25 31.04
N SER A 85 5.44 -38.19 29.74
CA SER A 85 5.61 -39.35 28.83
C SER A 85 6.68 -39.04 27.80
N GLU A 86 7.28 -40.04 27.22
CA GLU A 86 8.16 -39.91 26.06
C GLU A 86 7.42 -39.24 24.90
N CYS A 87 8.12 -38.38 24.20
CA CYS A 87 7.57 -37.54 23.18
C CYS A 87 8.34 -37.73 21.87
N ASP A 88 7.63 -38.13 20.79
CA ASP A 88 8.18 -38.28 19.42
C ASP A 88 8.52 -36.93 18.76
N ILE A 89 9.27 -36.08 19.41
CA ILE A 89 9.81 -34.90 18.77
C ILE A 89 11.28 -35.23 18.45
N SER A 90 11.65 -35.13 17.17
CA SER A 90 13.02 -35.33 16.73
C SER A 90 14.00 -34.44 17.49
N ASP A 91 15.20 -34.96 17.79
CA ASP A 91 16.22 -34.22 18.52
C ASP A 91 16.72 -32.99 17.75
N ASP A 92 16.69 -33.04 16.42
CA ASP A 92 17.05 -31.93 15.54
C ASP A 92 15.97 -30.86 15.43
N CYS A 93 14.78 -31.10 15.98
CA CYS A 93 13.66 -30.17 15.88
C CYS A 93 13.90 -28.92 16.73
N LYS A 94 13.97 -27.77 16.06
CA LYS A 94 14.13 -26.44 16.68
C LYS A 94 12.95 -25.55 16.34
N CYS A 95 12.67 -24.58 17.22
CA CYS A 95 11.69 -23.57 16.93
C CYS A 95 12.14 -22.73 15.72
N PRO A 96 11.35 -22.63 14.65
CA PRO A 96 11.75 -21.89 13.45
C PRO A 96 11.82 -20.38 13.65
N ARG A 97 11.43 -19.89 14.85
CA ARG A 97 11.43 -18.46 15.16
C ARG A 97 12.56 -18.03 16.09
N CYS A 98 12.84 -18.78 17.14
CA CYS A 98 13.85 -18.42 18.13
C CYS A 98 14.93 -19.50 18.30
N ASN A 99 14.98 -20.48 17.44
CA ASN A 99 15.92 -21.61 17.47
C ASN A 99 15.92 -22.42 18.77
N ALA A 100 14.90 -22.24 19.63
CA ALA A 100 14.79 -22.98 20.87
C ALA A 100 14.76 -24.50 20.61
N PRO A 101 15.60 -25.30 21.33
CA PRO A 101 15.69 -26.75 21.12
C PRO A 101 14.45 -27.47 21.65
N LYS A 102 14.38 -28.77 21.35
CA LYS A 102 13.31 -29.70 21.74
C LYS A 102 12.85 -29.57 23.19
N ILE A 103 13.74 -29.26 24.12
CA ILE A 103 13.43 -29.14 25.55
C ILE A 103 12.45 -28.01 25.88
N TYR A 104 12.28 -27.03 24.98
CA TYR A 104 11.32 -25.93 25.13
C TYR A 104 10.08 -26.09 24.23
N LEU A 105 9.88 -27.22 23.58
CA LEU A 105 8.75 -27.46 22.68
C LEU A 105 7.71 -28.40 23.32
N TYR A 106 6.41 -28.07 23.18
CA TYR A 106 5.31 -28.95 23.53
C TYR A 106 4.62 -29.50 22.29
N LYS A 107 3.99 -30.67 22.41
CA LYS A 107 2.89 -31.07 21.51
C LYS A 107 1.64 -30.26 21.84
N ASN A 108 1.02 -29.67 20.84
CA ASN A 108 -0.24 -28.97 21.01
C ASN A 108 -1.38 -29.99 20.95
N ASN A 109 -2.00 -30.29 22.11
CA ASN A 109 -3.07 -31.27 22.20
C ASN A 109 -4.23 -30.88 21.27
N GLY A 110 -4.72 -31.83 20.50
CA GLY A 110 -5.85 -31.66 19.56
C GLY A 110 -5.47 -31.12 18.15
N SER A 111 -4.20 -30.91 17.86
CA SER A 111 -3.73 -30.54 16.52
C SER A 111 -2.78 -31.59 15.97
N LYS A 112 -3.01 -32.04 14.72
CA LYS A 112 -2.17 -33.01 13.99
C LYS A 112 -0.71 -32.54 13.93
N GLY A 113 0.19 -33.10 14.74
CA GLY A 113 1.62 -32.84 14.71
C GLY A 113 2.11 -31.42 15.01
N GLN A 114 1.25 -30.50 15.43
CA GLN A 114 1.63 -29.12 15.72
C GLN A 114 2.42 -29.01 17.05
N LEU A 115 3.53 -28.30 17.04
CA LEU A 115 4.34 -27.98 18.18
C LEU A 115 4.14 -26.54 18.65
N TRP A 116 4.37 -26.29 19.92
CA TRP A 116 4.31 -24.95 20.52
C TRP A 116 5.62 -24.67 21.28
N CYS A 117 6.27 -23.56 20.92
CA CYS A 117 7.47 -23.13 21.62
C CYS A 117 7.14 -22.38 22.92
N LYS A 118 7.70 -22.84 24.03
CA LYS A 118 7.50 -22.23 25.37
C LYS A 118 8.19 -20.87 25.48
N VAL A 119 9.28 -20.63 24.75
CA VAL A 119 10.04 -19.40 24.83
C VAL A 119 9.32 -18.26 24.08
N CYS A 120 9.07 -18.43 22.77
CA CYS A 120 8.51 -17.37 21.94
C CYS A 120 6.99 -17.49 21.67
N ASN A 121 6.33 -18.50 22.27
CA ASN A 121 4.90 -18.82 22.06
C ASN A 121 4.50 -19.09 20.60
N THR A 122 5.43 -19.42 19.73
CA THR A 122 5.15 -19.76 18.34
C THR A 122 4.61 -21.18 18.22
N LYS A 123 3.51 -21.35 17.48
CA LYS A 123 2.97 -22.64 17.08
C LYS A 123 3.40 -22.94 15.65
N PHE A 124 3.94 -24.12 15.41
CA PHE A 124 4.42 -24.54 14.10
C PHE A 124 4.28 -26.05 13.90
N SER A 125 4.31 -26.50 12.67
CA SER A 125 4.35 -27.92 12.31
C SER A 125 5.74 -28.25 11.78
N PRO A 126 6.43 -29.28 12.29
CA PRO A 126 7.76 -29.66 11.80
C PRO A 126 7.79 -30.03 10.31
N GLU A 127 6.70 -30.63 9.83
CA GLU A 127 6.54 -31.08 8.44
C GLU A 127 6.10 -29.97 7.48
N ASP A 128 5.52 -28.90 8.02
CA ASP A 128 4.94 -27.83 7.23
C ASP A 128 5.69 -26.52 7.54
N ASN A 129 6.69 -26.21 6.74
CA ASN A 129 7.44 -24.94 6.75
C ASN A 129 6.54 -23.75 6.39
N ARG A 130 5.36 -23.67 7.03
CA ARG A 130 4.49 -22.50 6.87
C ARG A 130 5.24 -21.28 7.33
N TYR A 131 5.21 -20.29 6.46
CA TYR A 131 5.80 -18.99 6.68
C TYR A 131 5.36 -18.41 8.03
N ILE A 132 6.30 -18.28 8.95
CA ILE A 132 6.10 -17.56 10.21
C ILE A 132 6.17 -16.07 9.86
N LYS A 133 5.06 -15.38 10.03
CA LYS A 133 5.01 -13.95 9.76
C LYS A 133 6.10 -13.22 10.57
N PRO A 134 6.96 -12.43 9.92
CA PRO A 134 8.09 -11.77 10.58
C PRO A 134 7.64 -10.62 11.50
N PHE A 135 6.37 -10.31 11.52
CA PHE A 135 5.81 -9.25 12.35
C PHE A 135 4.65 -9.75 13.18
N VAL A 136 4.48 -9.16 14.35
CA VAL A 136 3.36 -9.42 15.24
C VAL A 136 2.51 -8.17 15.37
N LEU A 137 1.21 -8.30 15.11
CA LEU A 137 0.27 -7.24 15.37
C LEU A 137 -0.06 -7.18 16.86
N ARG A 138 0.15 -6.02 17.48
CA ARG A 138 -0.18 -5.76 18.88
C ARG A 138 -1.45 -4.95 18.99
N CYS A 139 -2.25 -5.30 20.00
CA CYS A 139 -3.46 -4.55 20.33
C CYS A 139 -3.11 -3.08 20.64
N PRO A 140 -3.75 -2.10 20.01
CA PRO A 140 -3.46 -0.69 20.24
C PRO A 140 -3.84 -0.21 21.64
N TYR A 141 -4.65 -0.99 22.37
CA TYR A 141 -5.17 -0.62 23.68
C TYR A 141 -4.41 -1.25 24.85
N CYS A 142 -3.93 -2.48 24.69
CA CYS A 142 -3.25 -3.19 25.76
C CYS A 142 -1.90 -3.81 25.37
N SER A 143 -1.44 -3.57 24.13
CA SER A 143 -0.18 -4.07 23.58
C SER A 143 0.00 -5.60 23.54
N ASN A 144 -1.03 -6.39 23.89
CA ASN A 144 -0.99 -7.84 23.73
C ASN A 144 -1.09 -8.26 22.27
N THR A 145 -0.57 -9.42 21.95
CA THR A 145 -0.61 -9.98 20.58
C THR A 145 -2.04 -10.15 20.09
N LEU A 146 -2.30 -9.71 18.89
CA LEU A 146 -3.56 -9.93 18.18
C LEU A 146 -3.54 -11.26 17.44
N VAL A 147 -4.61 -12.02 17.56
CA VAL A 147 -4.81 -13.28 16.83
C VAL A 147 -5.72 -13.01 15.64
N PRO A 148 -5.30 -13.30 14.38
CA PRO A 148 -6.19 -13.19 13.24
C PRO A 148 -7.29 -14.25 13.36
N LYS A 149 -8.53 -13.85 13.14
CA LYS A 149 -9.71 -14.75 13.24
C LYS A 149 -10.37 -14.96 11.90
N LYS A 150 -10.51 -13.91 11.11
CA LYS A 150 -11.24 -13.98 9.85
C LYS A 150 -10.75 -12.90 8.90
N GLU A 151 -10.49 -13.28 7.66
CA GLU A 151 -10.23 -12.37 6.58
C GLU A 151 -11.52 -12.10 5.82
N ARG A 152 -11.84 -10.85 5.63
CA ARG A 152 -12.98 -10.35 4.87
C ARG A 152 -12.49 -9.62 3.62
N LYS A 153 -13.37 -9.38 2.66
CA LYS A 153 -13.03 -8.73 1.39
C LYS A 153 -12.30 -7.37 1.56
N HIS A 154 -12.62 -6.62 2.60
CA HIS A 154 -12.11 -5.26 2.79
C HIS A 154 -11.38 -5.04 4.11
N PHE A 155 -11.38 -6.02 5.01
CA PHE A 155 -10.74 -5.88 6.32
C PHE A 155 -10.42 -7.25 6.94
N ILE A 156 -9.50 -7.25 7.89
CA ILE A 156 -9.16 -8.43 8.66
C ILE A 156 -9.70 -8.27 10.08
N VAL A 157 -10.35 -9.30 10.58
CA VAL A 157 -10.83 -9.36 11.96
C VAL A 157 -9.75 -9.97 12.83
N HIS A 158 -9.26 -9.21 13.78
CA HIS A 158 -8.31 -9.66 14.79
C HIS A 158 -8.99 -9.79 16.15
N LYS A 159 -8.53 -10.72 16.96
CA LYS A 159 -9.00 -10.92 18.33
C LYS A 159 -7.90 -10.57 19.32
N CYS A 160 -8.19 -9.65 20.24
CA CYS A 160 -7.36 -9.47 21.44
C CYS A 160 -7.83 -10.47 22.50
N ILE A 161 -6.93 -11.33 22.95
CA ILE A 161 -7.25 -12.39 23.92
C ILE A 161 -7.12 -11.94 25.38
N ASN A 162 -6.67 -10.70 25.64
CA ASN A 162 -6.50 -10.18 27.00
C ASN A 162 -7.86 -9.78 27.62
N PRO A 163 -8.31 -10.45 28.70
CA PRO A 163 -9.56 -10.10 29.36
C PRO A 163 -9.52 -8.76 30.10
N LYS A 164 -8.32 -8.21 30.36
CA LYS A 164 -8.10 -6.90 30.99
C LYS A 164 -7.87 -5.79 29.96
N CYS A 165 -8.14 -6.06 28.68
CA CYS A 165 -8.00 -5.05 27.63
C CYS A 165 -9.03 -3.94 27.81
N SER A 166 -8.59 -2.68 27.83
CA SER A 166 -9.49 -1.53 27.99
C SER A 166 -10.56 -1.46 26.88
N TYR A 167 -10.23 -1.84 25.67
CA TYR A 167 -11.17 -1.96 24.56
C TYR A 167 -12.27 -3.01 24.83
N TYR A 168 -11.87 -4.19 25.32
CA TYR A 168 -12.80 -5.24 25.67
C TYR A 168 -13.74 -4.80 26.79
N LEU A 169 -13.17 -4.24 27.87
CA LEU A 169 -13.94 -3.78 29.04
C LEU A 169 -14.92 -2.67 28.64
N HIS A 170 -14.48 -1.69 27.84
CA HIS A 170 -15.34 -0.63 27.33
C HIS A 170 -16.51 -1.17 26.49
N ASN A 171 -16.26 -2.15 25.63
CA ASN A 171 -17.33 -2.77 24.86
C ASN A 171 -18.25 -3.65 25.72
N LEU A 172 -17.72 -4.28 26.76
CA LEU A 172 -18.50 -5.07 27.70
C LEU A 172 -19.51 -4.21 28.45
N HIS A 173 -19.12 -2.99 28.86
CA HIS A 173 -20.01 -2.04 29.53
C HIS A 173 -21.13 -1.51 28.64
N LYS A 174 -21.03 -1.65 27.31
CA LYS A 174 -22.07 -1.23 26.36
C LYS A 174 -23.16 -2.27 26.11
N VAL A 175 -22.99 -3.46 26.64
CA VAL A 175 -23.92 -4.58 26.44
C VAL A 175 -24.68 -4.82 27.75
N ASP A 176 -25.97 -4.95 27.65
CA ASP A 176 -26.81 -5.22 28.81
C ASP A 176 -26.42 -6.54 29.48
N LYS A 177 -26.49 -6.55 30.82
CA LYS A 177 -26.11 -7.72 31.62
C LYS A 177 -26.97 -8.94 31.26
N ASP A 178 -28.24 -8.74 30.98
CA ASP A 178 -29.18 -9.79 30.64
C ASP A 178 -28.81 -10.45 29.32
N ASP A 179 -28.44 -9.62 28.30
CA ASP A 179 -27.93 -10.11 27.02
C ASP A 179 -26.60 -10.91 27.14
N LEU A 180 -25.80 -10.62 28.16
CA LEU A 180 -24.52 -11.33 28.38
C LEU A 180 -24.73 -12.68 29.12
N ASN A 181 -25.83 -12.81 29.86
CA ASN A 181 -26.18 -14.03 30.58
C ASN A 181 -26.89 -15.04 29.66
N GLU A 182 -27.38 -14.65 28.51
CA GLU A 182 -27.88 -15.58 27.48
C GLU A 182 -26.81 -16.61 27.10
N GLU A 183 -27.22 -17.80 26.74
CA GLU A 183 -26.36 -18.84 26.19
C GLU A 183 -25.58 -18.29 25.00
N HIS A 184 -24.23 -18.32 25.07
CA HIS A 184 -23.32 -17.70 24.11
C HIS A 184 -23.34 -16.15 23.98
N GLY A 185 -23.95 -15.39 24.89
CA GLY A 185 -24.06 -13.95 24.82
C GLY A 185 -22.72 -13.23 24.54
N LYS A 186 -21.65 -13.55 25.30
CA LYS A 186 -20.31 -12.99 25.09
C LYS A 186 -19.72 -13.31 23.69
N SER A 187 -20.00 -14.52 23.17
CA SER A 187 -19.58 -14.93 21.83
C SER A 187 -20.36 -14.21 20.73
N LYS A 188 -21.66 -13.98 20.96
CA LYS A 188 -22.57 -13.28 20.04
C LYS A 188 -22.10 -11.84 19.78
N TYR A 189 -21.69 -11.12 20.81
CA TYR A 189 -21.26 -9.71 20.69
C TYR A 189 -19.83 -9.50 20.20
N LYS A 190 -19.01 -10.54 20.15
CA LYS A 190 -17.63 -10.46 19.63
C LYS A 190 -16.79 -9.35 20.29
N LEU A 191 -16.94 -9.13 21.60
CA LEU A 191 -16.37 -8.02 22.37
C LEU A 191 -14.85 -7.87 22.29
N HIS A 192 -14.14 -8.97 22.05
CA HIS A 192 -12.68 -8.99 21.89
C HIS A 192 -12.20 -8.67 20.46
N TYR A 193 -13.12 -8.50 19.49
CA TYR A 193 -12.73 -8.39 18.10
C TYR A 193 -12.36 -6.96 17.77
N ILE A 194 -11.19 -6.80 17.16
CA ILE A 194 -10.70 -5.56 16.61
C ILE A 194 -10.78 -5.68 15.10
N TYR A 195 -11.63 -4.87 14.49
CA TYR A 195 -11.84 -4.83 13.06
C TYR A 195 -10.85 -3.87 12.45
N ARG A 196 -10.31 -4.24 11.29
CA ARG A 196 -9.43 -3.39 10.53
C ARG A 196 -9.75 -3.44 9.06
N GLU A 197 -9.86 -2.26 8.52
CA GLU A 197 -9.67 -2.01 7.11
C GLU A 197 -8.17 -1.81 6.89
N PHE A 198 -7.53 -2.72 6.18
CA PHE A 198 -6.18 -2.51 5.67
C PHE A 198 -6.29 -1.68 4.39
N THR A 199 -6.40 -0.40 4.52
CA THR A 199 -5.91 0.50 3.51
C THR A 199 -4.43 0.70 3.81
N VAL A 200 -3.58 -0.07 3.16
CA VAL A 200 -2.17 0.30 3.09
C VAL A 200 -2.16 1.55 2.24
N ASP A 201 -1.95 2.69 2.84
CA ASP A 201 -1.61 3.88 2.09
C ASP A 201 -0.20 3.65 1.53
N PHE A 202 -0.18 3.15 0.31
CA PHE A 202 1.03 2.76 -0.39
C PHE A 202 2.02 3.93 -0.56
N PHE A 203 1.52 5.16 -0.49
CA PHE A 203 2.31 6.38 -0.67
C PHE A 203 2.80 6.97 0.65
N SER A 204 2.08 6.73 1.74
CA SER A 204 2.48 7.14 3.08
C SER A 204 3.09 6.00 3.90
N MET A 205 3.42 4.87 3.24
CA MET A 205 4.01 3.72 3.90
C MET A 205 5.34 4.14 4.53
N ASP A 206 5.34 4.24 5.84
CA ASP A 206 6.58 4.38 6.60
C ASP A 206 7.38 3.09 6.42
N LEU A 207 8.57 3.21 5.85
CA LEU A 207 9.46 2.07 5.59
C LEU A 207 9.87 1.37 6.88
N ASN A 208 9.82 2.06 8.03
CA ASN A 208 10.01 1.46 9.35
C ASN A 208 8.90 0.48 9.73
N THR A 209 7.73 0.59 9.13
CA THR A 209 6.61 -0.33 9.38
C THR A 209 6.60 -1.52 8.44
N LEU A 210 7.46 -1.54 7.43
CA LEU A 210 7.64 -2.71 6.57
C LEU A 210 8.21 -3.86 7.40
N PRO A 211 7.70 -5.08 7.22
CA PRO A 211 8.33 -6.25 7.82
C PRO A 211 9.80 -6.33 7.43
N ALA A 212 10.68 -6.74 8.32
CA ALA A 212 12.10 -6.92 8.04
C ALA A 212 12.36 -7.78 6.80
N ASN A 213 11.43 -8.66 6.44
CA ASN A 213 11.48 -9.52 5.25
C ASN A 213 10.71 -8.94 4.04
N ALA A 214 10.26 -7.67 4.05
CA ALA A 214 9.64 -7.07 2.87
C ALA A 214 10.62 -7.03 1.68
N SER A 215 11.92 -7.00 1.97
CA SER A 215 12.99 -7.10 0.99
C SER A 215 13.28 -8.54 0.52
N SER A 216 12.75 -9.58 1.18
CA SER A 216 12.97 -10.97 0.81
C SER A 216 11.76 -11.58 0.13
N LEU A 217 11.98 -12.28 -0.97
CA LEU A 217 10.97 -12.97 -1.75
C LEU A 217 11.04 -14.48 -1.50
N ASN A 218 9.97 -15.04 -0.92
CA ASN A 218 9.86 -16.47 -0.73
C ASN A 218 9.05 -17.12 -1.85
N PHE A 219 9.70 -17.96 -2.66
CA PHE A 219 9.09 -18.71 -3.74
C PHE A 219 8.88 -20.16 -3.31
N LYS A 220 7.62 -20.55 -3.05
CA LYS A 220 7.30 -21.92 -2.63
C LYS A 220 7.06 -22.88 -3.80
N LYS A 221 6.31 -22.42 -4.82
CA LYS A 221 5.87 -23.26 -5.95
C LYS A 221 6.56 -22.88 -7.25
N TYR A 222 6.85 -21.61 -7.46
CA TYR A 222 7.41 -21.09 -8.70
C TYR A 222 8.68 -20.30 -8.40
N ASN A 223 9.63 -20.31 -9.33
CA ASN A 223 10.89 -19.58 -9.18
C ASN A 223 10.73 -18.07 -9.50
N PRO A 224 11.73 -17.23 -9.17
CA PRO A 224 11.71 -15.80 -9.45
C PRO A 224 11.52 -15.45 -10.94
N TYR A 225 12.01 -16.30 -11.85
CA TYR A 225 11.87 -16.08 -13.28
C TYR A 225 10.40 -16.09 -13.72
N ILE A 226 9.57 -17.01 -13.17
CA ILE A 226 8.15 -17.09 -13.49
C ILE A 226 7.42 -15.81 -13.02
N MET A 227 7.77 -15.28 -11.85
CA MET A 227 7.23 -14.00 -11.41
C MET A 227 7.57 -12.88 -12.41
N SER A 228 8.80 -12.81 -12.85
CA SER A 228 9.28 -11.80 -13.80
C SER A 228 8.66 -11.97 -15.19
N LEU A 229 8.41 -13.21 -15.59
CA LEU A 229 7.67 -13.52 -16.80
C LEU A 229 6.20 -13.05 -16.71
N CYS A 230 5.56 -13.26 -15.54
CA CYS A 230 4.22 -12.72 -15.26
C CYS A 230 4.21 -11.18 -15.40
N LEU A 231 5.22 -10.48 -14.85
CA LEU A 231 5.34 -9.02 -14.97
C LEU A 231 5.53 -8.60 -16.43
N THR A 232 6.34 -9.32 -17.19
CA THR A 232 6.54 -9.04 -18.61
C THR A 232 5.22 -9.12 -19.38
N PHE A 233 4.45 -10.20 -19.22
CA PHE A 233 3.15 -10.34 -19.87
C PHE A 233 2.13 -9.29 -19.38
N ARG A 234 2.06 -9.09 -18.06
CA ARG A 234 1.07 -8.20 -17.47
C ARG A 234 1.35 -6.74 -17.70
N VAL A 235 2.59 -6.27 -17.50
CA VAL A 235 2.96 -4.85 -17.51
C VAL A 235 3.46 -4.42 -18.88
N ASN A 236 4.43 -5.13 -19.46
CA ASN A 236 5.01 -4.72 -20.73
C ASN A 236 4.04 -4.95 -21.89
N LEU A 237 3.36 -6.10 -21.93
CA LEU A 237 2.43 -6.44 -23.00
C LEU A 237 0.98 -6.03 -22.70
N GLY A 238 0.69 -5.56 -21.49
CA GLY A 238 -0.62 -5.06 -21.10
C GLY A 238 -1.71 -6.14 -21.05
N LEU A 239 -1.36 -7.41 -20.86
CA LEU A 239 -2.36 -8.48 -20.77
C LEU A 239 -3.14 -8.41 -19.44
N SER A 240 -4.42 -8.79 -19.47
CA SER A 240 -5.17 -8.98 -18.23
C SER A 240 -4.61 -10.16 -17.43
N LEU A 241 -4.87 -10.21 -16.11
CA LEU A 241 -4.38 -11.31 -15.25
C LEU A 241 -4.78 -12.69 -15.77
N ARG A 242 -6.01 -12.84 -16.27
CA ARG A 242 -6.51 -14.10 -16.86
C ARG A 242 -5.81 -14.45 -18.16
N LYS A 243 -5.62 -13.45 -19.06
CA LYS A 243 -4.87 -13.65 -20.30
C LYS A 243 -3.39 -13.94 -20.04
N THR A 244 -2.81 -13.36 -19.01
CA THR A 244 -1.43 -13.67 -18.57
C THR A 244 -1.34 -15.14 -18.12
N ALA A 245 -2.27 -15.60 -17.30
CA ALA A 245 -2.32 -17.01 -16.90
C ALA A 245 -2.48 -17.97 -18.11
N GLN A 246 -3.36 -17.62 -19.03
CA GLN A 246 -3.56 -18.37 -20.26
C GLN A 246 -2.30 -18.40 -21.14
N ALA A 247 -1.66 -17.26 -21.35
CA ALA A 247 -0.43 -17.18 -22.13
C ALA A 247 0.72 -18.02 -21.53
N LEU A 248 0.85 -18.00 -20.19
CA LEU A 248 1.83 -18.84 -19.49
C LEU A 248 1.56 -20.33 -19.65
N LYS A 249 0.30 -20.73 -19.65
CA LYS A 249 -0.11 -22.11 -19.90
C LYS A 249 0.17 -22.52 -21.36
N ASP A 250 -0.27 -21.71 -22.30
CA ASP A 250 -0.21 -22.05 -23.72
C ASP A 250 1.22 -22.04 -24.27
N LEU A 251 2.05 -21.09 -23.84
CA LEU A 251 3.40 -20.91 -24.37
C LEU A 251 4.48 -21.67 -23.58
N TYR A 252 4.28 -21.86 -22.28
CA TYR A 252 5.31 -22.39 -21.38
C TYR A 252 4.85 -23.59 -20.57
N ASN A 253 3.60 -24.06 -20.76
CA ASN A 253 3.00 -25.12 -19.96
C ASN A 253 3.06 -24.87 -18.43
N ILE A 254 2.96 -23.58 -18.03
CA ILE A 254 2.98 -23.17 -16.63
C ILE A 254 1.53 -22.93 -16.18
N ASP A 255 1.05 -23.77 -15.30
CA ASP A 255 -0.30 -23.67 -14.71
C ASP A 255 -0.28 -22.80 -13.46
N ILE A 256 -0.56 -21.51 -13.62
CA ILE A 256 -0.58 -20.51 -12.56
C ILE A 256 -1.94 -19.79 -12.52
N SER A 257 -2.47 -19.59 -11.32
CA SER A 257 -3.73 -18.88 -11.16
C SER A 257 -3.57 -17.36 -11.37
N HIS A 258 -4.59 -16.71 -11.91
CA HIS A 258 -4.63 -15.26 -12.04
C HIS A 258 -4.49 -14.54 -10.69
N GLN A 259 -4.93 -15.15 -9.58
CA GLN A 259 -4.75 -14.59 -8.23
C GLN A 259 -3.27 -14.61 -7.81
N GLN A 260 -2.54 -15.68 -8.16
CA GLN A 260 -1.10 -15.74 -7.87
C GLN A 260 -0.32 -14.70 -8.67
N ILE A 261 -0.73 -14.46 -9.92
CA ILE A 261 -0.15 -13.38 -10.75
C ILE A 261 -0.43 -12.01 -10.12
N ALA A 262 -1.65 -11.76 -9.61
CA ALA A 262 -1.98 -10.54 -8.89
C ALA A 262 -1.11 -10.36 -7.62
N ASN A 263 -0.87 -11.45 -6.87
CA ASN A 263 0.01 -11.43 -5.71
C ASN A 263 1.46 -11.10 -6.09
N TYR A 264 1.95 -11.64 -7.21
CA TYR A 264 3.27 -11.32 -7.75
C TYR A 264 3.38 -9.84 -8.16
N CYS A 265 2.38 -9.30 -8.86
CA CYS A 265 2.34 -7.89 -9.21
C CYS A 265 2.36 -7.00 -7.95
N LYS A 266 1.55 -7.33 -6.94
CA LYS A 266 1.56 -6.61 -5.66
C LYS A 266 2.93 -6.64 -4.98
N THR A 267 3.54 -7.82 -4.88
CA THR A 267 4.86 -7.97 -4.24
C THR A 267 5.95 -7.23 -5.00
N ALA A 268 5.96 -7.35 -6.33
CA ALA A 268 6.90 -6.63 -7.18
C ALA A 268 6.74 -5.10 -7.05
N ALA A 269 5.49 -4.60 -7.04
CA ALA A 269 5.22 -3.17 -6.85
C ALA A 269 5.77 -2.64 -5.52
N ILE A 270 5.56 -3.38 -4.43
CA ILE A 270 6.08 -3.03 -3.10
C ILE A 270 7.62 -2.98 -3.10
N CYS A 271 8.27 -3.93 -3.76
CA CYS A 271 9.74 -3.96 -3.83
C CYS A 271 10.30 -2.84 -4.72
N VAL A 272 9.71 -2.59 -5.88
CA VAL A 272 10.26 -1.69 -6.90
C VAL A 272 9.97 -0.22 -6.60
N LYS A 273 8.81 0.09 -6.00
CA LYS A 273 8.40 1.48 -5.76
C LYS A 273 9.42 2.31 -4.97
N PRO A 274 10.05 1.85 -3.88
CA PRO A 274 11.07 2.63 -3.17
C PRO A 274 12.25 3.04 -4.05
N PHE A 275 12.68 2.17 -4.95
CA PHE A 275 13.73 2.51 -5.92
C PHE A 275 13.26 3.60 -6.89
N VAL A 276 12.08 3.43 -7.50
CA VAL A 276 11.51 4.39 -8.44
C VAL A 276 11.31 5.76 -7.80
N ASP A 277 10.77 5.79 -6.59
CA ASP A 277 10.47 7.04 -5.88
C ASP A 277 11.71 7.78 -5.40
N ASN A 278 12.81 7.06 -5.10
CA ASN A 278 14.05 7.66 -4.60
C ASN A 278 15.15 7.75 -5.65
N TYR A 279 14.86 7.38 -6.89
CA TYR A 279 15.82 7.52 -7.99
C TYR A 279 16.09 9.00 -8.29
N ASP A 280 17.36 9.36 -8.42
CA ASP A 280 17.75 10.71 -8.85
C ASP A 280 17.56 10.86 -10.36
N TYR A 281 16.44 11.45 -10.73
CA TYR A 281 16.08 11.65 -12.14
C TYR A 281 16.91 12.73 -12.83
N GLN A 282 17.68 13.55 -12.09
CA GLN A 282 18.41 14.69 -12.64
C GLN A 282 17.51 15.50 -13.57
N THR A 283 16.45 16.05 -13.02
CA THR A 283 15.38 16.71 -13.77
C THR A 283 15.82 18.02 -14.38
N GLY A 284 15.21 18.37 -15.51
CA GLY A 284 15.37 19.69 -16.15
C GLY A 284 14.53 20.77 -15.45
N SER A 285 14.43 21.93 -16.12
CA SER A 285 13.70 23.09 -15.61
C SER A 285 12.22 23.15 -16.03
N VAL A 286 11.74 22.20 -16.82
CA VAL A 286 10.35 22.20 -17.34
C VAL A 286 9.62 20.94 -16.93
N PHE A 287 8.56 21.10 -16.15
CA PHE A 287 7.67 20.02 -15.78
C PHE A 287 6.32 20.19 -16.46
N THR A 288 5.72 19.08 -16.88
CA THR A 288 4.37 19.08 -17.44
C THR A 288 3.48 18.12 -16.68
N ALA A 289 2.25 18.53 -16.44
CA ALA A 289 1.29 17.78 -15.64
C ALA A 289 -0.06 17.64 -16.36
N ASP A 290 -0.69 16.51 -16.15
CA ASP A 290 -2.06 16.25 -16.59
C ASP A 290 -2.64 15.11 -15.75
N GLU A 291 -3.95 15.02 -15.70
CA GLU A 291 -4.61 13.90 -15.07
C GLU A 291 -5.37 13.03 -16.07
N THR A 292 -5.46 11.77 -15.75
CA THR A 292 -6.27 10.80 -16.49
C THR A 292 -7.20 10.05 -15.56
N TYR A 293 -8.29 9.50 -16.07
CA TYR A 293 -9.26 8.77 -15.26
C TYR A 293 -9.11 7.26 -15.39
N ILE A 294 -9.41 6.59 -14.30
CA ILE A 294 -9.54 5.14 -14.17
C ILE A 294 -10.91 4.80 -13.58
N LYS A 295 -11.25 3.52 -13.55
CA LYS A 295 -12.42 3.01 -12.83
C LYS A 295 -11.96 2.21 -11.63
N VAL A 296 -12.48 2.54 -10.45
CA VAL A 296 -12.28 1.78 -9.22
C VAL A 296 -13.65 1.41 -8.68
N ARG A 297 -13.98 0.12 -8.63
CA ARG A 297 -15.34 -0.39 -8.33
C ARG A 297 -16.44 0.21 -9.23
N GLY A 298 -16.12 0.44 -10.50
CA GLY A 298 -17.05 1.07 -11.44
C GLY A 298 -17.17 2.59 -11.29
N ILE A 299 -16.63 3.19 -10.23
CA ILE A 299 -16.64 4.62 -9.97
C ILE A 299 -15.41 5.27 -10.62
N LYS A 300 -15.58 6.49 -11.10
CA LYS A 300 -14.51 7.28 -11.71
C LYS A 300 -13.49 7.69 -10.63
N GLY A 301 -12.24 7.30 -10.81
CA GLY A 301 -11.09 7.77 -10.07
C GLY A 301 -10.10 8.45 -11.02
N TYR A 302 -9.04 9.04 -10.47
CA TYR A 302 -8.09 9.84 -11.24
C TYR A 302 -6.66 9.38 -10.95
N ILE A 303 -5.79 9.57 -11.94
CA ILE A 303 -4.34 9.50 -11.80
C ILE A 303 -3.78 10.84 -12.24
N TRP A 304 -3.01 11.46 -11.38
CA TRP A 304 -2.23 12.65 -11.66
C TRP A 304 -0.84 12.23 -12.09
N PHE A 305 -0.37 12.75 -13.22
CA PHE A 305 0.99 12.54 -13.68
C PHE A 305 1.74 13.86 -13.75
N ILE A 306 2.99 13.85 -13.30
CA ILE A 306 3.94 14.94 -13.52
C ILE A 306 5.17 14.33 -14.19
N MET A 307 5.58 14.93 -15.28
CA MET A 307 6.66 14.46 -16.12
C MET A 307 7.71 15.56 -16.29
N ASP A 308 8.97 15.21 -16.14
CA ASP A 308 10.07 16.03 -16.61
C ASP A 308 10.07 16.09 -18.15
N ALA A 309 10.01 17.27 -18.71
CA ALA A 309 9.89 17.43 -20.15
C ALA A 309 11.19 17.13 -20.91
N ALA A 310 12.36 17.30 -20.27
CA ALA A 310 13.65 17.06 -20.89
C ALA A 310 13.89 15.58 -21.17
N LYS A 311 13.77 14.74 -20.14
CA LYS A 311 13.93 13.28 -20.25
C LYS A 311 12.64 12.54 -20.55
N ARG A 312 11.49 13.18 -20.41
CA ARG A 312 10.15 12.59 -20.47
C ARG A 312 9.91 11.50 -19.43
N SER A 313 10.65 11.55 -18.32
CA SER A 313 10.49 10.64 -17.18
C SER A 313 9.31 11.06 -16.32
N ILE A 314 8.56 10.09 -15.81
CA ILE A 314 7.51 10.33 -14.83
C ILE A 314 8.19 10.53 -13.47
N ILE A 315 8.07 11.74 -12.91
CA ILE A 315 8.69 12.12 -11.65
C ILE A 315 7.68 12.28 -10.49
N GLY A 316 6.41 12.42 -10.84
CA GLY A 316 5.32 12.44 -9.85
C GLY A 316 4.09 11.70 -10.39
N TYR A 317 3.46 10.91 -9.52
CA TYR A 317 2.23 10.19 -9.86
C TYR A 317 1.39 9.91 -8.62
N GLN A 318 0.07 10.09 -8.72
CA GLN A 318 -0.84 9.92 -7.59
C GLN A 318 -2.20 9.43 -8.08
N THR A 319 -2.74 8.39 -7.42
CA THR A 319 -4.14 8.00 -7.61
C THR A 319 -5.05 8.72 -6.62
N SER A 320 -6.27 9.02 -7.02
CA SER A 320 -7.25 9.65 -6.13
C SER A 320 -8.68 9.31 -6.53
N ASP A 321 -9.58 9.44 -5.57
CA ASP A 321 -11.02 9.33 -5.76
C ASP A 321 -11.65 10.62 -6.23
N ASN A 322 -10.90 11.73 -6.17
CA ASN A 322 -11.37 13.05 -6.55
C ASN A 322 -10.32 13.79 -7.38
N ARG A 323 -10.78 14.84 -8.07
CA ARG A 323 -9.96 15.73 -8.90
C ARG A 323 -9.66 17.03 -8.13
N GLY A 324 -9.29 16.91 -6.85
CA GLY A 324 -9.09 18.06 -5.98
C GLY A 324 -7.64 18.53 -5.87
N VAL A 325 -7.45 19.59 -5.08
CA VAL A 325 -6.14 20.21 -4.82
C VAL A 325 -5.21 19.27 -4.05
N GLY A 326 -5.74 18.51 -3.09
CA GLY A 326 -4.95 17.60 -2.26
C GLY A 326 -4.14 16.57 -3.05
N PRO A 327 -4.76 15.77 -3.92
CA PRO A 327 -4.03 14.82 -4.79
C PRO A 327 -3.00 15.50 -5.71
N CYS A 328 -3.31 16.70 -6.21
CA CYS A 328 -2.37 17.47 -7.02
C CYS A 328 -1.12 17.84 -6.21
N ILE A 329 -1.28 18.31 -4.96
CA ILE A 329 -0.18 18.61 -4.05
C ILE A 329 0.68 17.36 -3.79
N LEU A 330 0.06 16.20 -3.60
CA LEU A 330 0.80 14.95 -3.37
C LEU A 330 1.65 14.56 -4.58
N ALA A 331 1.11 14.70 -5.80
CA ALA A 331 1.86 14.48 -7.02
C ALA A 331 3.03 15.48 -7.17
N MET A 332 2.79 16.79 -6.91
CA MET A 332 3.84 17.81 -6.90
C MET A 332 4.92 17.51 -5.86
N ARG A 333 4.53 17.14 -4.66
CA ARG A 333 5.46 16.78 -3.59
C ARG A 333 6.36 15.62 -3.97
N MET A 334 5.84 14.66 -4.70
CA MET A 334 6.62 13.55 -5.23
C MET A 334 7.60 14.02 -6.31
N ALA A 335 7.15 14.88 -7.24
CA ALA A 335 7.98 15.41 -8.31
C ALA A 335 9.13 16.30 -7.79
N PHE A 336 8.89 17.06 -6.73
CA PHE A 336 9.89 17.96 -6.14
C PHE A 336 10.73 17.31 -5.02
N ARG A 337 10.54 16.02 -4.75
CA ARG A 337 11.17 15.31 -3.61
C ARG A 337 12.69 15.51 -3.49
N HIS A 338 13.39 15.50 -4.64
CA HIS A 338 14.85 15.55 -4.68
C HIS A 338 15.39 16.95 -4.98
N LEU A 339 14.50 17.93 -5.20
CA LEU A 339 14.92 19.31 -5.42
C LEU A 339 15.07 20.02 -4.08
N LYS A 340 16.22 20.67 -3.87
CA LYS A 340 16.45 21.57 -2.73
C LYS A 340 15.83 22.94 -2.98
N GLU A 341 15.85 23.37 -4.24
CA GLU A 341 15.30 24.62 -4.75
C GLU A 341 14.85 24.41 -6.18
N LEU A 342 14.04 25.32 -6.71
CA LEU A 342 13.60 25.25 -8.10
C LEU A 342 14.76 25.67 -9.02
N PRO A 343 14.97 24.98 -10.17
CA PRO A 343 15.94 25.37 -11.16
C PRO A 343 15.66 26.79 -11.70
N GLU A 344 16.70 27.48 -12.15
CA GLU A 344 16.53 28.73 -12.88
C GLU A 344 15.60 28.53 -14.09
N ASN A 345 14.77 29.52 -14.37
CA ASN A 345 13.75 29.47 -15.43
C ASN A 345 12.78 28.30 -15.33
N PHE A 346 12.48 27.85 -14.09
CA PHE A 346 11.53 26.76 -13.88
C PHE A 346 10.15 27.08 -14.45
N LYS A 347 9.58 26.13 -15.18
CA LYS A 347 8.25 26.21 -15.79
C LYS A 347 7.44 24.98 -15.40
N PHE A 348 6.22 25.20 -14.92
CA PHE A 348 5.28 24.12 -14.66
C PHE A 348 4.06 24.29 -15.59
N ILE A 349 3.90 23.37 -16.53
CA ILE A 349 2.91 23.45 -17.60
C ILE A 349 1.78 22.47 -17.31
N ALA A 350 0.55 22.97 -17.29
CA ALA A 350 -0.65 22.16 -17.07
C ALA A 350 -1.82 22.65 -17.94
N ASP A 351 -2.95 21.96 -17.86
CA ASP A 351 -4.19 22.47 -18.46
C ASP A 351 -4.81 23.61 -17.65
N GLY A 352 -5.93 24.17 -18.13
CA GLY A 352 -6.65 25.24 -17.45
C GLY A 352 -7.39 24.83 -16.18
N TYR A 353 -7.16 23.64 -15.64
CA TYR A 353 -7.87 23.18 -14.46
C TYR A 353 -7.40 23.89 -13.17
N SER A 354 -8.34 24.44 -12.43
CA SER A 354 -8.09 25.31 -11.27
C SER A 354 -7.34 24.64 -10.11
N ALA A 355 -7.30 23.31 -10.05
CA ALA A 355 -6.57 22.60 -8.99
C ALA A 355 -5.06 22.84 -9.06
N TYR A 356 -4.48 23.05 -10.24
CA TYR A 356 -3.05 23.27 -10.39
C TYR A 356 -2.55 24.58 -9.78
N PRO A 357 -3.14 25.76 -10.11
CA PRO A 357 -2.76 27.02 -9.46
C PRO A 357 -2.98 27.01 -7.95
N LEU A 358 -4.11 26.47 -7.49
CA LEU A 358 -4.40 26.35 -6.07
C LEU A 358 -3.41 25.44 -5.35
N ALA A 359 -3.04 24.32 -5.97
CA ALA A 359 -2.03 23.42 -5.43
C ALA A 359 -0.65 24.10 -5.35
N ALA A 360 -0.25 24.84 -6.38
CA ALA A 360 1.01 25.58 -6.37
C ALA A 360 1.07 26.63 -5.25
N MET A 361 -0.02 27.36 -5.03
CA MET A 361 -0.14 28.32 -3.92
C MET A 361 -0.01 27.64 -2.54
N GLU A 362 -0.75 26.55 -2.33
CA GLU A 362 -0.71 25.80 -1.06
C GLU A 362 0.65 25.10 -0.87
N PHE A 363 1.27 24.65 -1.94
CA PHE A 363 2.60 24.06 -1.90
C PHE A 363 3.64 25.09 -1.46
N ALA A 364 3.64 26.29 -2.04
CA ALA A 364 4.53 27.38 -1.66
C ALA A 364 4.36 27.79 -0.19
N LYS A 365 3.14 27.87 0.32
CA LYS A 365 2.87 28.16 1.75
C LYS A 365 3.47 27.12 2.69
N ARG A 366 3.44 25.83 2.32
CA ARG A 366 3.88 24.71 3.17
C ARG A 366 5.40 24.46 3.12
N PHE A 367 6.02 24.69 1.97
CA PHE A 367 7.39 24.28 1.69
C PHE A 367 8.38 25.46 1.53
N LYS A 368 7.95 26.69 1.91
CA LYS A 368 8.71 27.94 1.89
C LYS A 368 8.90 28.57 0.49
N GLU A 369 9.48 29.77 0.50
CA GLU A 369 9.66 30.63 -0.68
C GLU A 369 10.48 30.00 -1.80
N ASN A 370 11.40 29.08 -1.50
CA ASN A 370 12.24 28.39 -2.48
C ASN A 370 11.45 27.54 -3.49
N PHE A 371 10.17 27.26 -3.22
CA PHE A 371 9.27 26.50 -4.10
C PHE A 371 8.08 27.32 -4.58
N ARG A 372 8.27 28.63 -4.74
CA ARG A 372 7.25 29.49 -5.33
C ARG A 372 7.37 29.46 -6.85
N PHE A 373 6.34 29.02 -7.54
CA PHE A 373 6.25 28.96 -8.99
C PHE A 373 4.83 29.23 -9.46
N GLU A 374 4.74 29.68 -10.72
CA GLU A 374 3.46 29.88 -11.39
C GLU A 374 3.16 28.75 -12.36
N ILE A 375 1.88 28.48 -12.54
CA ILE A 375 1.42 27.47 -13.51
C ILE A 375 1.24 28.14 -14.86
N THR A 376 1.99 27.69 -15.86
CA THR A 376 1.74 28.05 -17.26
C THR A 376 0.59 27.18 -17.77
N GLN A 377 -0.57 27.78 -17.93
CA GLN A 377 -1.78 27.09 -18.39
C GLN A 377 -1.85 27.08 -19.92
N VAL A 378 -1.97 25.88 -20.48
CA VAL A 378 -2.21 25.67 -21.93
C VAL A 378 -3.63 25.13 -22.10
N ILE A 379 -4.54 25.98 -22.52
CA ILE A 379 -5.96 25.66 -22.67
C ILE A 379 -6.23 25.17 -24.09
N GLY A 380 -6.55 23.88 -24.22
CA GLY A 380 -6.85 23.24 -25.50
C GLY A 380 -5.62 23.02 -26.41
N LEU A 381 -5.82 22.31 -27.50
CA LEU A 381 -4.77 22.03 -28.49
C LEU A 381 -4.84 22.96 -29.73
N THR A 382 -5.89 23.76 -29.83
CA THR A 382 -6.23 24.56 -31.01
C THR A 382 -6.09 26.07 -30.80
N ASN A 383 -5.92 26.54 -29.56
CA ASN A 383 -5.75 27.96 -29.26
C ASN A 383 -4.52 28.52 -29.97
N ASN A 384 -4.68 29.70 -30.57
CA ASN A 384 -3.65 30.34 -31.39
C ASN A 384 -2.91 31.49 -30.71
N ASP A 385 -3.12 31.66 -29.39
CA ASP A 385 -2.33 32.61 -28.60
C ASP A 385 -0.84 32.18 -28.52
N GLU A 386 0.03 33.16 -28.30
CA GLU A 386 1.49 32.92 -28.32
C GLU A 386 1.93 31.95 -27.24
N VAL A 387 1.38 32.04 -26.04
CA VAL A 387 1.69 31.11 -24.91
C VAL A 387 1.29 29.69 -25.28
N SER A 388 0.09 29.49 -25.78
CA SER A 388 -0.37 28.16 -26.19
C SER A 388 0.48 27.58 -27.33
N LYS A 389 0.94 28.39 -28.26
CA LYS A 389 1.82 27.96 -29.37
C LYS A 389 3.19 27.51 -28.83
N GLU A 390 3.79 28.28 -27.95
CA GLU A 390 5.10 28.00 -27.36
C GLU A 390 5.08 26.72 -26.51
N TYR A 391 4.06 26.57 -25.64
CA TYR A 391 4.03 25.46 -24.66
C TYR A 391 3.23 24.25 -25.09
N ARG A 392 2.53 24.27 -26.22
CA ARG A 392 1.77 23.14 -26.78
C ARG A 392 2.58 21.85 -26.93
N PRO A 393 3.86 21.85 -27.37
CA PRO A 393 4.64 20.63 -27.46
C PRO A 393 4.74 19.87 -26.11
N TYR A 394 4.87 20.59 -25.02
CA TYR A 394 4.94 20.02 -23.66
C TYR A 394 3.60 19.40 -23.24
N LYS A 395 2.47 20.09 -23.52
CA LYS A 395 1.13 19.57 -23.29
C LYS A 395 0.91 18.27 -24.10
N GLN A 396 1.34 18.24 -25.35
CA GLN A 396 1.25 17.03 -26.18
C GLN A 396 2.07 15.86 -25.64
N MET A 397 3.18 16.12 -24.94
CA MET A 397 4.00 15.06 -24.33
C MET A 397 3.20 14.33 -23.23
N ILE A 398 2.59 15.07 -22.30
CA ILE A 398 1.83 14.48 -21.19
C ILE A 398 0.54 13.81 -21.69
N GLU A 399 -0.10 14.34 -22.71
CA GLU A 399 -1.26 13.70 -23.33
C GLU A 399 -0.91 12.37 -24.03
N ARG A 400 0.29 12.28 -24.65
CA ARG A 400 0.82 11.01 -25.18
C ARG A 400 1.11 10.02 -24.09
N LEU A 401 1.62 10.47 -22.93
CA LEU A 401 1.80 9.65 -21.74
C LEU A 401 0.46 9.06 -21.32
N ASN A 402 -0.57 9.90 -21.16
CA ASN A 402 -1.91 9.49 -20.76
C ASN A 402 -2.50 8.47 -21.75
N ARG A 403 -2.34 8.68 -23.05
CA ARG A 403 -2.76 7.70 -24.08
C ARG A 403 -2.03 6.37 -23.95
N THR A 404 -0.72 6.42 -23.71
CA THR A 404 0.11 5.21 -23.50
C THR A 404 -0.33 4.44 -22.27
N TYR A 405 -0.56 5.13 -21.16
CA TYR A 405 -1.08 4.51 -19.95
C TYR A 405 -2.46 3.88 -20.17
N LYS A 406 -3.38 4.61 -20.80
CA LYS A 406 -4.72 4.11 -21.12
C LYS A 406 -4.71 2.86 -21.98
N ALA A 407 -3.78 2.72 -22.91
CA ALA A 407 -3.63 1.51 -23.73
C ALA A 407 -3.29 0.29 -22.84
N SER A 408 -2.40 0.45 -21.86
CA SER A 408 -2.05 -0.61 -20.90
C SER A 408 -3.16 -0.86 -19.86
N TYR A 409 -3.92 0.16 -19.49
CA TYR A 409 -5.00 0.09 -18.51
C TYR A 409 -6.27 -0.59 -19.06
N ARG A 410 -6.63 -0.37 -20.32
CA ARG A 410 -7.89 -0.87 -20.93
C ARG A 410 -8.14 -2.37 -20.68
N PRO A 411 -7.16 -3.28 -20.81
CA PRO A 411 -7.35 -4.70 -20.57
C PRO A 411 -7.68 -5.06 -19.11
N THR A 412 -7.44 -4.17 -18.14
CA THR A 412 -7.78 -4.41 -16.74
C THR A 412 -9.27 -4.26 -16.46
N ASN A 413 -9.98 -3.50 -17.30
CA ASN A 413 -11.39 -3.15 -17.15
C ASN A 413 -11.75 -2.51 -15.79
N GLY A 414 -10.79 -1.84 -15.14
CA GLY A 414 -10.93 -1.23 -13.82
C GLY A 414 -10.29 -2.02 -12.69
N PHE A 415 -10.32 -1.44 -11.51
CA PHE A 415 -9.74 -2.00 -10.29
C PHE A 415 -10.81 -2.22 -9.22
N ASP A 416 -10.62 -3.24 -8.38
CA ASP A 416 -11.48 -3.51 -7.23
C ASP A 416 -11.29 -2.52 -6.07
N ASN A 417 -10.10 -1.93 -5.98
CA ASN A 417 -9.74 -0.96 -4.94
C ASN A 417 -8.58 -0.07 -5.38
N TYR A 418 -8.33 1.01 -4.65
CA TYR A 418 -7.23 1.94 -4.92
C TYR A 418 -5.85 1.31 -4.70
N ASP A 419 -5.70 0.34 -3.79
CA ASP A 419 -4.43 -0.36 -3.59
C ASP A 419 -4.01 -1.11 -4.86
N GLY A 420 -4.96 -1.82 -5.49
CA GLY A 420 -4.72 -2.49 -6.76
C GLY A 420 -4.34 -1.53 -7.89
N ALA A 421 -4.99 -0.35 -7.94
CA ALA A 421 -4.64 0.71 -8.88
C ALA A 421 -3.24 1.25 -8.61
N ASN A 422 -2.86 1.47 -7.34
CA ASN A 422 -1.54 1.95 -6.94
C ASN A 422 -0.42 0.95 -7.27
N TYR A 423 -0.64 -0.35 -7.05
CA TYR A 423 0.33 -1.38 -7.40
C TYR A 423 0.55 -1.46 -8.92
N ASP A 424 -0.53 -1.44 -9.67
CA ASP A 424 -0.46 -1.46 -11.15
C ASP A 424 0.25 -0.21 -11.68
N LEU A 425 -0.09 0.97 -11.16
CA LEU A 425 0.53 2.23 -11.52
C LEU A 425 2.03 2.26 -11.19
N ALA A 426 2.44 1.81 -10.01
CA ALA A 426 3.84 1.77 -9.62
C ALA A 426 4.67 0.86 -10.54
N LEU A 427 4.16 -0.31 -10.91
CA LEU A 427 4.81 -1.19 -11.86
C LEU A 427 4.86 -0.57 -13.26
N TRP A 428 3.78 0.08 -13.69
CA TRP A 428 3.74 0.72 -14.99
C TRP A 428 4.72 1.89 -15.09
N VAL A 429 4.84 2.72 -14.05
CA VAL A 429 5.83 3.81 -13.98
C VAL A 429 7.25 3.25 -13.99
N ALA A 430 7.52 2.19 -13.23
CA ALA A 430 8.80 1.51 -13.24
C ALA A 430 9.17 1.00 -14.64
N TYR A 431 8.23 0.34 -15.32
CA TYR A 431 8.41 -0.09 -16.70
C TYR A 431 8.65 1.09 -17.64
N TYR A 432 7.80 2.12 -17.55
CA TYR A 432 7.89 3.30 -18.43
C TYR A 432 9.22 4.01 -18.30
N ASN A 433 9.71 4.23 -17.08
CA ASN A 433 10.91 4.99 -16.82
C ASN A 433 12.21 4.20 -17.06
N PHE A 434 12.24 2.89 -16.77
CA PHE A 434 13.49 2.13 -16.69
C PHE A 434 13.60 0.95 -17.67
N LEU A 435 12.50 0.43 -18.16
CA LEU A 435 12.53 -0.80 -18.97
C LEU A 435 12.01 -0.60 -20.40
N ARG A 436 11.13 0.37 -20.61
CA ARG A 436 10.50 0.61 -21.89
C ARG A 436 11.43 1.33 -22.85
N PRO A 437 11.64 0.82 -24.09
CA PRO A 437 12.31 1.58 -25.16
C PRO A 437 11.43 2.73 -25.66
N HIS A 438 12.02 3.91 -25.86
CA HIS A 438 11.31 5.10 -26.32
C HIS A 438 11.83 5.59 -27.66
N LYS A 439 10.95 5.75 -28.64
CA LYS A 439 11.32 6.21 -29.98
C LYS A 439 12.08 7.53 -29.97
N HIS A 440 11.66 8.49 -29.11
CA HIS A 440 12.32 9.78 -29.02
C HIS A 440 13.73 9.73 -28.40
N ASN A 441 14.06 8.64 -27.69
CA ASN A 441 15.38 8.36 -27.14
C ASN A 441 16.09 7.25 -27.92
N HIS A 442 15.95 7.22 -29.21
CA HIS A 442 16.59 6.24 -30.11
C HIS A 442 16.36 4.78 -29.68
N TYR A 443 15.14 4.47 -29.23
CA TYR A 443 14.74 3.17 -28.68
C TYR A 443 15.51 2.73 -27.44
N LYS A 444 16.17 3.66 -26.74
CA LYS A 444 16.73 3.43 -25.41
C LYS A 444 15.69 3.70 -24.32
N VAL A 445 15.98 3.24 -23.12
CA VAL A 445 15.19 3.57 -21.92
C VAL A 445 15.39 5.03 -21.51
N LEU A 446 14.44 5.62 -20.77
CA LEU A 446 14.55 7.02 -20.34
C LEU A 446 15.65 7.22 -19.29
N ASN A 447 15.77 6.29 -18.38
CA ASN A 447 16.76 6.33 -17.30
C ASN A 447 17.59 5.05 -17.35
N GLU A 448 18.83 5.19 -17.76
CA GLU A 448 19.77 4.08 -17.83
C GLU A 448 20.28 3.75 -16.41
N VAL A 449 20.18 2.50 -16.04
CA VAL A 449 20.75 1.95 -14.81
C VAL A 449 21.71 0.85 -15.21
N GLU A 450 22.97 0.97 -14.82
CA GLU A 450 24.05 0.07 -15.28
C GLU A 450 23.73 -1.40 -14.98
N MET A 451 23.21 -1.67 -13.79
CA MET A 451 22.86 -3.04 -13.42
C MET A 451 21.82 -3.67 -14.35
N LEU A 452 20.88 -2.89 -14.90
CA LEU A 452 19.85 -3.42 -15.82
C LEU A 452 20.41 -3.83 -17.18
N LYS A 453 21.61 -3.37 -17.54
CA LYS A 453 22.32 -3.81 -18.76
C LYS A 453 22.82 -5.25 -18.66
N GLY A 454 22.95 -5.79 -17.44
CA GLY A 454 23.37 -7.16 -17.19
C GLY A 454 22.34 -8.24 -17.57
N ALA A 455 21.16 -7.85 -18.08
CA ALA A 455 20.14 -8.79 -18.53
C ALA A 455 19.73 -8.47 -19.99
N ASP A 456 19.74 -9.49 -20.84
CA ASP A 456 19.39 -9.36 -22.24
C ASP A 456 17.88 -9.35 -22.49
N ASN A 457 17.10 -10.01 -21.62
CA ASN A 457 15.66 -10.17 -21.78
C ASN A 457 14.86 -9.44 -20.70
N MET A 458 13.59 -9.18 -20.97
CA MET A 458 12.71 -8.44 -20.04
C MET A 458 12.46 -9.13 -18.70
N PRO A 459 12.25 -10.44 -18.63
CA PRO A 459 12.17 -11.13 -17.32
C PRO A 459 13.43 -10.92 -16.47
N GLY A 460 14.61 -11.02 -17.04
CA GLY A 460 15.87 -10.75 -16.34
C GLY A 460 15.96 -9.29 -15.85
N LYS A 461 15.57 -8.32 -16.70
CA LYS A 461 15.53 -6.90 -16.30
C LYS A 461 14.57 -6.65 -15.14
N TRP A 462 13.40 -7.31 -15.11
CA TRP A 462 12.48 -7.24 -13.98
C TRP A 462 13.10 -7.80 -12.70
N GLN A 463 13.83 -8.93 -12.78
CA GLN A 463 14.52 -9.49 -11.61
C GLN A 463 15.54 -8.50 -11.04
N LEU A 464 16.36 -7.90 -11.91
CA LEU A 464 17.33 -6.90 -11.50
C LEU A 464 16.67 -5.64 -10.92
N LEU A 465 15.57 -5.18 -11.49
CA LEU A 465 14.84 -4.03 -10.97
C LEU A 465 14.22 -4.30 -9.59
N ILE A 466 13.67 -5.49 -9.38
CA ILE A 466 13.19 -5.94 -8.06
C ILE A 466 14.35 -6.01 -7.07
N PHE A 467 15.49 -6.55 -7.48
CA PHE A 467 16.69 -6.60 -6.63
C PHE A 467 17.16 -5.19 -6.23
N LEU A 468 17.21 -4.24 -7.16
CA LEU A 468 17.53 -2.83 -6.88
C LEU A 468 16.55 -2.23 -5.86
N GLY A 469 15.26 -2.50 -6.01
CA GLY A 469 14.24 -2.08 -5.06
C GLY A 469 14.47 -2.67 -3.66
N GLN A 470 14.81 -3.95 -3.57
CA GLN A 470 15.16 -4.61 -2.30
C GLN A 470 16.40 -3.98 -1.65
N GLN A 471 17.44 -3.68 -2.43
CA GLN A 471 18.64 -2.99 -1.92
C GLN A 471 18.31 -1.58 -1.41
N THR A 472 17.46 -0.85 -2.12
CA THR A 472 17.00 0.48 -1.68
C THR A 472 16.27 0.39 -0.33
N ILE A 473 15.36 -0.57 -0.16
CA ILE A 473 14.65 -0.80 1.11
C ILE A 473 15.65 -1.07 2.25
N LEU A 474 16.63 -1.94 2.02
CA LEU A 474 17.64 -2.26 3.03
C LEU A 474 18.50 -1.05 3.40
N GLN A 475 18.89 -0.23 2.41
CA GLN A 475 19.65 1.01 2.65
C GLN A 475 18.84 2.01 3.49
N MET A 476 17.59 2.23 3.13
CA MET A 476 16.71 3.15 3.86
C MET A 476 16.47 2.67 5.31
N GLN A 477 16.30 1.38 5.53
CA GLN A 477 16.18 0.81 6.88
C GLN A 477 17.46 1.02 7.73
N LYS A 478 18.65 0.89 7.12
CA LYS A 478 19.92 1.15 7.81
C LYS A 478 20.09 2.61 8.20
N THR A 479 19.75 3.55 7.31
CA THR A 479 19.84 4.99 7.59
C THR A 479 18.95 5.38 8.76
N GLN A 480 17.70 4.89 8.77
CA GLN A 480 16.76 5.18 9.85
C GLN A 480 17.19 4.59 11.20
N ALA A 481 17.79 3.39 11.18
CA ALA A 481 18.35 2.79 12.40
C ALA A 481 19.56 3.59 12.94
N ALA A 482 20.35 4.19 12.06
CA ALA A 482 21.46 5.07 12.48
C ALA A 482 20.95 6.37 13.10
N ASP A 483 19.94 7.01 12.50
CA ASP A 483 19.33 8.25 13.01
C ASP A 483 18.63 8.06 14.37
N SER A 484 18.01 6.91 14.59
CA SER A 484 17.36 6.58 15.87
C SER A 484 18.33 6.24 17.00
N ASN A 485 19.58 5.92 16.69
CA ASN A 485 20.63 5.68 17.69
C ASN A 485 21.43 6.96 18.03
N CYS A 486 21.25 8.06 17.28
CA CYS A 486 21.89 9.36 17.53
C CYS A 486 20.93 10.38 18.20
N SER A 487 19.69 10.03 18.44
CA SER A 487 18.67 10.81 19.16
C SER A 487 18.39 10.20 20.54
#